data_dc209f8cebf3c2932f15fc8490349646
#
_entry.id   dc209f8cebf3c2932f15fc8490349646
#
_cell.length_a   1.000
_cell.length_b   1.000
_cell.length_c   1.000
_cell.angle_alpha   90.00
_cell.angle_beta   90.00
_cell.angle_gamma   90.00
#
_symmetry.space_group_name_H-M   'P 1'
#
loop_
_entity.id
_entity.type
_entity.pdbx_description
1 polymer ?
#
loop_
_entity_poly.entity_id
_entity_poly.type
_entity_poly.pdbx_seq_one_letter_code
_entity_poly.pdbx_strand_id
1 'polypeptide(L)'
;MTTLFTQALRAATLGLLLSCSMATFAADGALEIETKVPASLSGKLSYASMKYWVEVPGQGDVEIWTDDEAYAALIDLVGTQVSLEGSMVTFTDGSVYFQPKLAKPSTGFTVRKNDEVNFDVLLNGEPLTHHDSYAGVDVAHQFAIPDGQVALIELFSGGVGCPVLYQLVVARQDSPTMISTEFGTCSDLGKLSPEPNGFTLNLPGNPSERWLWDTSSLTLRKQS
;
A
#
# COMPACT_ATOMS: atom_id res chain seq x y z
N MET A 1 3.52 -43.80 -2.52
CA MET A 1 4.66 -43.05 -3.06
C MET A 1 4.57 -41.63 -2.53
N THR A 2 5.36 -41.39 -1.49
CA THR A 2 5.32 -40.18 -0.65
C THR A 2 6.50 -39.31 -1.04
N THR A 3 6.29 -38.17 -1.62
CA THR A 3 7.34 -37.20 -1.93
C THR A 3 7.36 -36.11 -0.86
N LEU A 4 8.35 -36.15 -0.02
CA LEU A 4 8.72 -35.12 0.97
C LEU A 4 9.33 -33.90 0.25
N PHE A 5 8.70 -32.73 0.40
CA PHE A 5 9.31 -31.44 0.06
C PHE A 5 10.17 -30.97 1.24
N THR A 6 11.48 -31.01 1.02
CA THR A 6 12.47 -30.48 1.94
C THR A 6 12.65 -29.00 1.69
N GLN A 7 12.13 -28.14 2.58
CA GLN A 7 12.45 -26.72 2.59
C GLN A 7 13.83 -26.51 3.22
N ALA A 8 14.73 -25.94 2.47
CA ALA A 8 16.06 -25.54 2.93
C ALA A 8 15.96 -24.27 3.80
N LEU A 9 16.05 -24.46 5.09
CA LEU A 9 16.21 -23.39 6.09
C LEU A 9 17.65 -22.87 6.01
N ARG A 10 17.87 -21.66 5.52
CA ARG A 10 19.18 -21.02 5.60
C ARG A 10 19.41 -20.55 7.04
N ALA A 11 20.28 -21.25 7.73
CA ALA A 11 20.76 -20.89 9.05
C ALA A 11 21.62 -19.61 8.98
N ALA A 12 21.17 -18.55 9.64
CA ALA A 12 22.00 -17.41 9.98
C ALA A 12 22.80 -17.77 11.24
N THR A 13 24.12 -17.67 11.14
CA THR A 13 25.08 -17.93 12.19
C THR A 13 24.88 -16.97 13.37
N LEU A 14 24.46 -17.50 14.51
CA LEU A 14 24.31 -16.80 15.79
C LEU A 14 25.68 -16.63 16.43
N GLY A 15 26.20 -15.43 16.44
CA GLY A 15 27.34 -15.04 17.28
C GLY A 15 26.85 -14.84 18.72
N LEU A 16 27.22 -15.78 19.60
CA LEU A 16 26.93 -15.74 21.04
C LEU A 16 27.84 -14.70 21.72
N LEU A 17 27.32 -13.55 22.07
CA LEU A 17 27.95 -12.64 23.05
C LEU A 17 27.21 -12.78 24.37
N LEU A 18 27.86 -13.47 25.32
CA LEU A 18 27.46 -13.45 26.74
C LEU A 18 27.63 -12.03 27.28
N SER A 19 26.54 -11.37 27.62
CA SER A 19 26.56 -10.18 28.48
C SER A 19 25.79 -10.47 29.76
N CYS A 20 26.47 -10.17 30.85
CA CYS A 20 26.09 -10.33 32.25
C CYS A 20 24.73 -9.76 32.56
N SER A 21 23.87 -10.56 33.16
CA SER A 21 22.58 -10.17 33.74
C SER A 21 22.81 -9.34 35.01
N MET A 22 22.40 -8.07 34.98
CA MET A 22 22.06 -7.37 36.21
C MET A 22 20.54 -7.48 36.39
N ALA A 23 20.15 -8.25 37.40
CA ALA A 23 18.79 -8.31 37.88
C ALA A 23 18.42 -6.97 38.50
N THR A 24 17.58 -6.20 37.84
CA THR A 24 16.85 -5.07 38.44
C THR A 24 15.43 -5.52 38.75
N PHE A 25 15.03 -5.29 39.99
CA PHE A 25 13.74 -5.67 40.55
C PHE A 25 12.59 -5.07 39.73
N ALA A 26 11.63 -5.91 39.35
CA ALA A 26 10.41 -5.54 38.67
C ALA A 26 9.53 -4.66 39.56
N ALA A 27 9.12 -3.53 39.00
CA ALA A 27 7.94 -2.78 39.45
C ALA A 27 6.80 -3.08 38.48
N ASP A 28 5.73 -3.59 39.06
CA ASP A 28 4.36 -3.74 38.52
C ASP A 28 4.16 -3.83 36.99
N GLY A 29 3.97 -5.05 36.51
CA GLY A 29 3.13 -5.31 35.32
C GLY A 29 3.63 -4.81 33.97
N ALA A 30 4.84 -4.32 33.86
CA ALA A 30 5.42 -3.93 32.59
C ALA A 30 5.69 -5.20 31.74
N LEU A 31 5.16 -5.25 30.54
CA LEU A 31 5.46 -6.31 29.57
C LEU A 31 6.98 -6.27 29.27
N GLU A 32 7.67 -7.37 29.57
CA GLU A 32 9.10 -7.51 29.26
C GLU A 32 9.27 -8.04 27.82
N ILE A 33 10.23 -7.45 27.09
CA ILE A 33 10.59 -7.91 25.76
C ILE A 33 11.40 -9.20 25.89
N GLU A 34 10.88 -10.30 25.34
CA GLU A 34 11.55 -11.59 25.28
C GLU A 34 12.53 -11.63 24.10
N THR A 35 12.06 -11.22 22.90
CA THR A 35 12.90 -11.19 21.70
C THR A 35 12.65 -9.94 20.87
N LYS A 36 13.70 -9.51 20.15
CA LYS A 36 13.63 -8.41 19.19
C LYS A 36 14.45 -8.77 17.96
N VAL A 37 13.78 -8.95 16.81
CA VAL A 37 14.41 -9.40 15.57
C VAL A 37 14.21 -8.32 14.49
N PRO A 38 15.29 -7.83 13.85
CA PRO A 38 15.16 -6.88 12.73
C PRO A 38 14.24 -7.43 11.64
N ALA A 39 13.35 -6.58 11.16
CA ALA A 39 12.36 -6.94 10.14
C ALA A 39 11.97 -5.71 9.31
N SER A 40 11.40 -5.98 8.14
CA SER A 40 10.75 -4.97 7.31
C SER A 40 9.30 -5.40 7.06
N LEU A 41 8.40 -4.43 7.06
CA LEU A 41 6.96 -4.63 6.89
C LEU A 41 6.46 -3.69 5.80
N SER A 42 5.69 -4.20 4.84
CA SER A 42 5.11 -3.38 3.77
C SER A 42 3.64 -3.71 3.60
N GLY A 43 2.81 -2.66 3.53
CA GLY A 43 1.36 -2.82 3.41
C GLY A 43 0.63 -1.49 3.61
N LYS A 44 -0.70 -1.54 3.66
CA LYS A 44 -1.53 -0.37 3.92
C LYS A 44 -1.59 -0.07 5.42
N LEU A 45 -1.20 1.14 5.81
CA LEU A 45 -1.27 1.58 7.20
C LEU A 45 -2.70 2.00 7.55
N SER A 46 -3.23 1.50 8.64
CA SER A 46 -4.53 1.86 9.20
C SER A 46 -4.41 2.24 10.67
N TYR A 47 -5.40 2.98 11.16
CA TYR A 47 -5.51 3.36 12.57
C TYR A 47 -6.92 3.03 13.06
N ALA A 48 -7.03 2.13 14.03
CA ALA A 48 -8.29 1.71 14.61
C ALA A 48 -8.10 1.36 16.09
N SER A 49 -9.08 1.67 16.93
CA SER A 49 -9.06 1.35 18.37
C SER A 49 -7.80 1.88 19.09
N MET A 50 -7.34 3.07 18.72
CA MET A 50 -6.13 3.73 19.23
C MET A 50 -4.81 2.97 18.95
N LYS A 51 -4.80 2.14 17.92
CA LYS A 51 -3.65 1.35 17.50
C LYS A 51 -3.40 1.49 16.01
N TYR A 52 -2.15 1.38 15.61
CA TYR A 52 -1.76 1.28 14.20
C TYR A 52 -1.66 -0.18 13.76
N TRP A 53 -2.08 -0.44 12.53
CA TRP A 53 -2.04 -1.74 11.88
C TRP A 53 -1.49 -1.60 10.49
N VAL A 54 -0.71 -2.58 10.03
CA VAL A 54 -0.34 -2.71 8.63
C VAL A 54 -0.98 -3.97 8.07
N GLU A 55 -1.84 -3.80 7.06
CA GLU A 55 -2.40 -4.89 6.29
C GLU A 55 -1.34 -5.41 5.31
N VAL A 56 -0.74 -6.55 5.67
CA VAL A 56 0.34 -7.16 4.89
C VAL A 56 -0.24 -8.19 3.92
N PRO A 57 -0.04 -8.04 2.60
CA PRO A 57 -0.56 -9.00 1.63
C PRO A 57 -0.14 -10.43 1.94
N GLY A 58 -1.14 -11.32 2.13
CA GLY A 58 -0.93 -12.74 2.41
C GLY A 58 -0.54 -13.10 3.85
N GLN A 59 -0.38 -12.12 4.76
CA GLN A 59 -0.07 -12.36 6.17
C GLN A 59 -1.16 -11.85 7.12
N GLY A 60 -2.00 -10.91 6.66
CA GLY A 60 -3.02 -10.26 7.48
C GLY A 60 -2.51 -9.01 8.19
N ASP A 61 -3.28 -8.56 9.20
CA ASP A 61 -3.00 -7.32 9.91
C ASP A 61 -1.92 -7.53 10.98
N VAL A 62 -0.89 -6.70 10.94
CA VAL A 62 0.19 -6.68 11.92
C VAL A 62 0.06 -5.43 12.78
N GLU A 63 -0.10 -5.60 14.09
CA GLU A 63 -0.18 -4.50 15.05
C GLU A 63 1.20 -3.82 15.19
N ILE A 64 1.18 -2.48 15.18
CA ILE A 64 2.38 -1.66 15.35
C ILE A 64 2.47 -1.19 16.81
N TRP A 65 3.58 -1.49 17.44
CA TRP A 65 3.92 -0.93 18.74
C TRP A 65 4.79 0.32 18.57
N THR A 66 4.30 1.46 19.02
CA THR A 66 4.94 2.76 18.83
C THR A 66 5.32 3.39 20.16
N ASP A 67 6.48 4.05 20.18
CA ASP A 67 6.78 5.13 21.09
C ASP A 67 6.24 6.47 20.56
N ASP A 68 6.38 7.55 21.32
CA ASP A 68 5.84 8.87 20.96
C ASP A 68 6.41 9.40 19.64
N GLU A 69 7.68 9.12 19.34
CA GLU A 69 8.35 9.58 18.13
C GLU A 69 7.84 8.82 16.90
N ALA A 70 7.76 7.50 16.99
CA ALA A 70 7.22 6.66 15.93
C ALA A 70 5.71 6.92 15.71
N TYR A 71 4.96 7.19 16.80
CA TYR A 71 3.56 7.56 16.70
C TYR A 71 3.35 8.83 15.88
N ALA A 72 4.11 9.88 16.15
CA ALA A 72 4.02 11.14 15.42
C ALA A 72 4.40 10.97 13.93
N ALA A 73 5.36 10.11 13.61
CA ALA A 73 5.76 9.84 12.24
C ALA A 73 4.73 9.02 11.45
N LEU A 74 3.90 8.22 12.12
CA LEU A 74 2.93 7.35 11.46
C LEU A 74 1.58 8.05 11.18
N ILE A 75 1.22 9.07 11.96
CA ILE A 75 -0.12 9.67 11.90
C ILE A 75 -0.45 10.24 10.51
N ASP A 76 0.53 10.87 9.87
CA ASP A 76 0.37 11.46 8.53
C ASP A 76 0.40 10.42 7.41
N LEU A 77 0.74 9.16 7.73
CA LEU A 77 0.82 8.06 6.77
C LEU A 77 -0.40 7.15 6.80
N VAL A 78 -1.36 7.39 7.70
CA VAL A 78 -2.59 6.58 7.80
C VAL A 78 -3.37 6.62 6.50
N GLY A 79 -3.80 5.45 6.03
CA GLY A 79 -4.49 5.27 4.75
C GLY A 79 -3.57 5.08 3.55
N THR A 80 -2.26 5.27 3.70
CA THR A 80 -1.28 5.09 2.62
C THR A 80 -0.61 3.72 2.65
N GLN A 81 0.01 3.34 1.53
CA GLN A 81 0.95 2.22 1.50
C GLN A 81 2.27 2.67 2.13
N VAL A 82 2.79 1.88 3.05
CA VAL A 82 4.05 2.17 3.74
C VAL A 82 5.04 1.02 3.61
N SER A 83 6.32 1.36 3.71
CA SER A 83 7.39 0.41 3.95
C SER A 83 8.08 0.79 5.26
N LEU A 84 7.96 -0.07 6.25
CA LEU A 84 8.47 0.15 7.59
C LEU A 84 9.74 -0.68 7.80
N GLU A 85 10.81 -0.04 8.24
CA GLU A 85 11.98 -0.70 8.80
C GLU A 85 11.85 -0.71 10.32
N GLY A 86 12.17 -1.83 10.96
CA GLY A 86 12.02 -1.94 12.40
C GLY A 86 12.39 -3.31 12.94
N SER A 87 11.62 -3.79 13.88
CA SER A 87 11.83 -5.10 14.49
C SER A 87 10.50 -5.76 14.85
N MET A 88 10.39 -7.05 14.66
CA MET A 88 9.38 -7.86 15.35
C MET A 88 9.79 -8.02 16.80
N VAL A 89 8.90 -7.67 17.71
CA VAL A 89 9.10 -7.72 19.16
C VAL A 89 8.13 -8.72 19.74
N THR A 90 8.64 -9.72 20.45
CA THR A 90 7.84 -10.66 21.20
C THR A 90 7.99 -10.36 22.69
N PHE A 91 6.87 -10.29 23.37
CA PHE A 91 6.81 -10.07 24.81
C PHE A 91 6.66 -11.39 25.56
N THR A 92 6.96 -11.38 26.85
CA THR A 92 6.91 -12.57 27.72
C THR A 92 5.52 -13.19 27.86
N ASP A 93 4.45 -12.46 27.52
CA ASP A 93 3.08 -12.97 27.45
C ASP A 93 2.74 -13.65 26.11
N GLY A 94 3.72 -13.72 25.19
CA GLY A 94 3.57 -14.29 23.85
C GLY A 94 2.98 -13.32 22.81
N SER A 95 2.66 -12.09 23.17
CA SER A 95 2.20 -11.09 22.21
C SER A 95 3.34 -10.66 21.28
N VAL A 96 3.00 -10.42 19.99
CA VAL A 96 3.97 -10.06 18.96
C VAL A 96 3.52 -8.79 18.27
N TYR A 97 4.42 -7.81 18.22
CA TYR A 97 4.20 -6.52 17.59
C TYR A 97 5.35 -6.16 16.65
N PHE A 98 5.07 -5.30 15.68
CA PHE A 98 6.13 -4.68 14.91
C PHE A 98 6.46 -3.31 15.51
N GLN A 99 7.71 -3.10 15.92
CA GLN A 99 8.22 -1.81 16.38
C GLN A 99 8.94 -1.12 15.23
N PRO A 100 8.37 -0.07 14.61
CA PRO A 100 9.02 0.64 13.53
C PRO A 100 10.17 1.50 14.05
N LYS A 101 11.24 1.56 13.28
CA LYS A 101 12.32 2.53 13.47
C LYS A 101 12.09 3.78 12.62
N LEU A 102 11.53 3.58 11.43
CA LEU A 102 11.24 4.64 10.48
C LEU A 102 10.08 4.20 9.59
N ALA A 103 9.07 5.03 9.48
CA ALA A 103 8.00 4.87 8.51
C ALA A 103 8.34 5.64 7.24
N LYS A 104 8.23 4.99 6.08
CA LYS A 104 8.42 5.61 4.76
C LYS A 104 7.22 5.29 3.90
N PRO A 105 6.67 6.26 3.14
CA PRO A 105 5.70 5.95 2.12
C PRO A 105 6.31 4.98 1.10
N SER A 106 5.51 4.08 0.58
CA SER A 106 5.94 3.21 -0.51
C SER A 106 6.27 4.04 -1.75
N THR A 107 7.20 3.55 -2.58
CA THR A 107 7.43 4.16 -3.89
C THR A 107 6.24 3.86 -4.80
N GLY A 108 5.87 4.86 -5.63
CA GLY A 108 4.76 4.74 -6.57
C GLY A 108 3.53 5.51 -6.16
N PHE A 109 2.42 5.18 -6.81
CA PHE A 109 1.14 5.82 -6.53
C PHE A 109 0.48 5.25 -5.29
N THR A 110 -0.09 6.13 -4.47
CA THR A 110 -0.89 5.79 -3.29
C THR A 110 -2.08 6.74 -3.19
N VAL A 111 -3.06 6.40 -2.37
CA VAL A 111 -4.19 7.27 -2.06
C VAL A 111 -4.20 7.56 -0.57
N ARG A 112 -4.32 8.84 -0.22
CA ARG A 112 -4.55 9.30 1.14
C ARG A 112 -5.99 9.79 1.27
N LYS A 113 -6.71 9.19 2.20
CA LYS A 113 -8.04 9.66 2.58
C LYS A 113 -7.89 10.76 3.63
N ASN A 114 -8.33 11.96 3.31
CA ASN A 114 -8.29 13.11 4.23
C ASN A 114 -9.53 13.16 5.12
N ASP A 115 -10.71 12.84 4.54
CA ASP A 115 -11.98 12.67 5.25
C ASP A 115 -12.94 11.75 4.46
N GLU A 116 -14.25 11.82 4.72
CA GLU A 116 -15.23 10.90 4.12
C GLU A 116 -15.31 10.97 2.58
N VAL A 117 -15.05 12.14 2.00
CA VAL A 117 -15.23 12.41 0.57
C VAL A 117 -14.00 13.04 -0.09
N ASN A 118 -12.96 13.36 0.69
CA ASN A 118 -11.75 14.01 0.21
C ASN A 118 -10.57 13.04 0.18
N PHE A 119 -9.99 12.89 -1.01
CA PHE A 119 -8.88 11.97 -1.27
C PHE A 119 -7.78 12.66 -2.07
N ASP A 120 -6.53 12.41 -1.72
CA ASP A 120 -5.37 12.80 -2.52
C ASP A 120 -4.76 11.55 -3.16
N VAL A 121 -4.50 11.61 -4.46
CA VAL A 121 -3.61 10.67 -5.13
C VAL A 121 -2.20 11.21 -5.02
N LEU A 122 -1.31 10.40 -4.48
CA LEU A 122 0.08 10.75 -4.19
C LEU A 122 1.02 9.95 -5.10
N LEU A 123 2.16 10.53 -5.44
CA LEU A 123 3.30 9.79 -5.98
C LEU A 123 4.50 9.95 -5.05
N ASN A 124 5.01 8.84 -4.53
CA ASN A 124 6.12 8.83 -3.58
C ASN A 124 5.87 9.70 -2.33
N GLY A 125 4.59 9.80 -1.92
CA GLY A 125 4.15 10.61 -0.80
C GLY A 125 3.77 12.07 -1.12
N GLU A 126 4.07 12.56 -2.33
CA GLU A 126 3.74 13.93 -2.76
C GLU A 126 2.39 13.98 -3.48
N PRO A 127 1.49 14.91 -3.12
CA PRO A 127 0.17 15.04 -3.75
C PRO A 127 0.28 15.39 -5.23
N LEU A 128 -0.46 14.67 -6.09
CA LEU A 128 -0.57 14.94 -7.51
C LEU A 128 -1.93 15.47 -7.91
N THR A 129 -3.00 14.91 -7.37
CA THR A 129 -4.37 15.31 -7.66
C THR A 129 -5.26 15.09 -6.44
N HIS A 130 -6.30 15.89 -6.34
CA HIS A 130 -7.28 15.89 -5.28
C HIS A 130 -8.66 15.55 -5.84
N HIS A 131 -9.43 14.74 -5.10
CA HIS A 131 -10.80 14.36 -5.41
C HIS A 131 -11.68 14.64 -4.20
N ASP A 132 -12.76 15.41 -4.39
CA ASP A 132 -13.67 15.90 -3.33
C ASP A 132 -15.13 15.45 -3.49
N SER A 133 -15.40 14.60 -4.49
CA SER A 133 -16.78 14.24 -4.88
C SER A 133 -17.01 12.72 -4.94
N TYR A 134 -16.11 11.92 -4.38
CA TYR A 134 -16.17 10.47 -4.43
C TYR A 134 -16.33 9.88 -3.03
N ALA A 135 -17.02 8.75 -2.95
CA ALA A 135 -17.13 7.96 -1.71
C ALA A 135 -15.87 7.12 -1.46
N GLY A 136 -15.04 6.92 -2.49
CA GLY A 136 -13.76 6.23 -2.41
C GLY A 136 -12.92 6.49 -3.64
N VAL A 137 -11.61 6.43 -3.46
CA VAL A 137 -10.60 6.49 -4.52
C VAL A 137 -9.58 5.41 -4.24
N ASP A 138 -9.16 4.66 -5.26
CA ASP A 138 -8.12 3.63 -5.09
C ASP A 138 -7.20 3.57 -6.31
N VAL A 139 -5.98 3.06 -6.10
CA VAL A 139 -5.05 2.75 -7.18
C VAL A 139 -5.30 1.32 -7.64
N ALA A 140 -6.11 1.15 -8.69
CA ALA A 140 -6.44 -0.16 -9.23
C ALA A 140 -5.20 -0.90 -9.77
N HIS A 141 -4.38 -0.18 -10.54
CA HIS A 141 -3.15 -0.72 -11.13
C HIS A 141 -2.09 0.36 -11.27
N GLN A 142 -0.84 -0.04 -11.14
CA GLN A 142 0.29 0.83 -11.46
C GLN A 142 1.35 0.09 -12.29
N PHE A 143 1.99 0.83 -13.19
CA PHE A 143 2.92 0.30 -14.17
C PHE A 143 4.16 1.18 -14.21
N ALA A 144 5.33 0.56 -14.27
CA ALA A 144 6.57 1.27 -14.56
C ALA A 144 6.67 1.53 -16.07
N ILE A 145 7.13 2.73 -16.43
CA ILE A 145 7.53 3.10 -17.79
C ILE A 145 9.00 3.55 -17.75
N PRO A 146 9.72 3.60 -18.87
CA PRO A 146 11.17 3.84 -18.86
C PRO A 146 11.62 5.09 -18.11
N ASP A 147 10.80 6.14 -18.10
CA ASP A 147 11.09 7.44 -17.49
C ASP A 147 10.03 7.88 -16.48
N GLY A 148 9.28 6.93 -15.88
CA GLY A 148 8.24 7.28 -14.91
C GLY A 148 7.35 6.13 -14.51
N GLN A 149 6.12 6.48 -14.15
CA GLN A 149 5.09 5.56 -13.69
C GLN A 149 3.71 5.97 -14.21
N VAL A 150 2.85 4.98 -14.39
CA VAL A 150 1.45 5.16 -14.80
C VAL A 150 0.56 4.49 -13.76
N ALA A 151 -0.52 5.13 -13.36
CA ALA A 151 -1.55 4.56 -12.51
C ALA A 151 -2.92 4.64 -13.17
N LEU A 152 -3.69 3.56 -13.04
CA LEU A 152 -5.12 3.55 -13.25
C LEU A 152 -5.79 3.72 -11.89
N ILE A 153 -6.54 4.81 -11.74
CA ILE A 153 -7.25 5.18 -10.52
C ILE A 153 -8.71 4.79 -10.68
N GLU A 154 -9.29 4.12 -9.69
CA GLU A 154 -10.72 3.87 -9.55
C GLU A 154 -11.35 4.93 -8.68
N LEU A 155 -12.47 5.50 -9.16
CA LEU A 155 -13.22 6.57 -8.52
C LEU A 155 -14.61 6.04 -8.18
N PHE A 156 -14.87 5.76 -6.91
CA PHE A 156 -16.12 5.20 -6.41
C PHE A 156 -17.10 6.31 -6.06
N SER A 157 -18.20 6.41 -6.79
CA SER A 157 -19.21 7.46 -6.55
C SER A 157 -20.08 7.20 -5.30
N GLY A 158 -20.13 5.95 -4.82
CA GLY A 158 -21.04 5.53 -3.76
C GLY A 158 -22.50 5.36 -4.22
N GLY A 159 -22.80 5.69 -5.48
CA GLY A 159 -24.14 5.57 -6.06
C GLY A 159 -24.32 4.30 -6.88
N VAL A 160 -25.55 3.79 -6.91
CA VAL A 160 -25.88 2.57 -7.69
C VAL A 160 -25.98 2.81 -9.21
N GLY A 161 -26.18 4.06 -9.63
CA GLY A 161 -26.34 4.39 -11.06
C GLY A 161 -25.03 4.48 -11.82
N CYS A 162 -23.95 4.86 -11.15
CA CYS A 162 -22.59 4.92 -11.71
C CYS A 162 -21.59 4.57 -10.60
N PRO A 163 -21.44 3.30 -10.21
CA PRO A 163 -20.61 2.94 -9.07
C PRO A 163 -19.13 3.29 -9.23
N VAL A 164 -18.56 3.13 -10.42
CA VAL A 164 -17.13 3.34 -10.67
C VAL A 164 -16.86 4.06 -11.97
N LEU A 165 -15.97 5.04 -11.93
CA LEU A 165 -15.28 5.63 -13.07
C LEU A 165 -13.78 5.42 -12.92
N TYR A 166 -13.04 5.66 -13.99
CA TYR A 166 -11.59 5.50 -14.04
C TYR A 166 -10.90 6.80 -14.44
N GLN A 167 -9.69 6.98 -13.95
CA GLN A 167 -8.79 8.05 -14.37
C GLN A 167 -7.38 7.49 -14.55
N LEU A 168 -6.68 7.93 -15.59
CA LEU A 168 -5.29 7.57 -15.82
C LEU A 168 -4.39 8.72 -15.39
N VAL A 169 -3.37 8.40 -14.61
CA VAL A 169 -2.32 9.34 -14.19
C VAL A 169 -0.98 8.86 -14.71
N VAL A 170 -0.26 9.72 -15.42
CA VAL A 170 1.08 9.44 -15.97
C VAL A 170 2.05 10.45 -15.39
N ALA A 171 2.95 9.98 -14.56
CA ALA A 171 4.01 10.79 -13.97
C ALA A 171 5.36 10.38 -14.55
N ARG A 172 6.07 11.34 -15.14
CA ARG A 172 7.40 11.15 -15.74
C ARG A 172 8.41 12.06 -15.06
N GLN A 173 9.66 11.63 -15.11
CA GLN A 173 10.78 12.49 -14.74
C GLN A 173 10.77 13.71 -15.65
N ASP A 174 11.18 14.78 -15.41
CA ASP A 174 11.38 15.98 -16.27
C ASP A 174 10.17 16.39 -17.14
N SER A 175 8.96 15.94 -16.81
CA SER A 175 7.74 16.29 -17.56
C SER A 175 6.57 16.56 -16.60
N PRO A 176 5.65 17.45 -16.97
CA PRO A 176 4.41 17.63 -16.20
C PRO A 176 3.63 16.32 -16.10
N THR A 177 3.04 16.07 -14.94
CA THR A 177 2.13 14.96 -14.75
C THR A 177 0.91 15.12 -15.67
N MET A 178 0.58 14.05 -16.39
CA MET A 178 -0.61 13.99 -17.24
C MET A 178 -1.72 13.27 -16.48
N ILE A 179 -2.90 13.88 -16.42
CA ILE A 179 -4.09 13.31 -15.78
C ILE A 179 -5.19 13.30 -16.85
N SER A 180 -5.75 12.11 -17.14
CA SER A 180 -6.86 12.01 -18.09
C SER A 180 -8.14 12.63 -17.51
N THR A 181 -9.11 12.92 -18.36
CA THR A 181 -10.50 13.04 -17.92
C THR A 181 -10.97 11.70 -17.38
N GLU A 182 -12.00 11.72 -16.56
CA GLU A 182 -12.67 10.52 -16.09
C GLU A 182 -13.32 9.79 -17.26
N PHE A 183 -13.29 8.45 -17.23
CA PHE A 183 -13.84 7.61 -18.28
C PHE A 183 -14.43 6.31 -17.71
N GLY A 184 -15.25 5.64 -18.50
CA GLY A 184 -15.80 4.35 -18.16
C GLY A 184 -17.31 4.27 -18.40
N THR A 185 -17.85 3.06 -18.22
CA THR A 185 -19.26 2.71 -18.39
C THR A 185 -20.04 2.71 -17.08
N CYS A 186 -19.46 3.25 -16.02
CA CYS A 186 -20.00 3.15 -14.66
C CYS A 186 -20.03 1.72 -14.09
N SER A 187 -19.31 0.78 -14.68
CA SER A 187 -19.25 -0.61 -14.21
C SER A 187 -18.05 -0.84 -13.30
N ASP A 188 -18.29 -1.51 -12.19
CA ASP A 188 -17.29 -2.03 -11.25
C ASP A 188 -16.69 -3.40 -11.69
N LEU A 189 -17.10 -3.90 -12.85
CA LEU A 189 -16.66 -5.19 -13.40
C LEU A 189 -15.58 -5.01 -14.49
N GLY A 190 -14.82 -3.95 -14.44
CA GLY A 190 -13.70 -3.67 -15.33
C GLY A 190 -12.66 -4.80 -15.31
N LYS A 191 -12.14 -5.17 -16.50
CA LYS A 191 -11.06 -6.16 -16.63
C LYS A 191 -9.89 -5.57 -17.36
N LEU A 192 -8.79 -5.42 -16.65
CA LEU A 192 -7.51 -5.03 -17.23
C LEU A 192 -6.78 -6.27 -17.76
N SER A 193 -6.22 -6.15 -18.96
CA SER A 193 -5.36 -7.15 -19.59
C SER A 193 -4.04 -6.48 -19.98
N PRO A 194 -2.89 -6.96 -19.49
CA PRO A 194 -1.60 -6.45 -19.92
C PRO A 194 -1.37 -6.66 -21.41
N GLU A 195 -0.71 -5.70 -22.04
CA GLU A 195 -0.25 -5.74 -23.44
C GLU A 195 1.27 -5.47 -23.47
N PRO A 196 1.98 -5.84 -24.54
CA PRO A 196 3.44 -5.63 -24.61
C PRO A 196 3.88 -4.18 -24.40
N ASN A 197 3.05 -3.21 -24.82
CA ASN A 197 3.33 -1.78 -24.70
C ASN A 197 2.24 -1.04 -23.93
N GLY A 198 1.67 -1.65 -22.90
CA GLY A 198 0.63 -0.99 -22.11
C GLY A 198 -0.41 -1.93 -21.54
N PHE A 199 -1.69 -1.59 -21.69
CA PHE A 199 -2.79 -2.44 -21.26
C PHE A 199 -4.07 -2.17 -22.06
N THR A 200 -4.96 -3.15 -22.02
CA THR A 200 -6.37 -3.00 -22.44
C THR A 200 -7.27 -3.05 -21.20
N LEU A 201 -8.20 -2.13 -21.10
CA LEU A 201 -9.26 -2.14 -20.08
C LEU A 201 -10.60 -2.37 -20.76
N ASN A 202 -11.25 -3.51 -20.45
CA ASN A 202 -12.57 -3.85 -20.94
C ASN A 202 -13.60 -3.52 -19.87
N LEU A 203 -14.53 -2.63 -20.18
CA LEU A 203 -15.59 -2.16 -19.30
C LEU A 203 -16.93 -2.67 -19.81
N PRO A 204 -17.57 -3.60 -19.09
CA PRO A 204 -18.93 -4.02 -19.44
C PRO A 204 -19.90 -2.86 -19.27
N GLY A 205 -20.98 -2.87 -20.04
CA GLY A 205 -21.97 -1.81 -20.02
C GLY A 205 -22.85 -1.86 -21.28
N ASN A 206 -23.73 -0.86 -21.42
CA ASN A 206 -24.55 -0.71 -22.63
C ASN A 206 -24.46 0.75 -23.12
N PRO A 207 -23.58 1.04 -24.10
CA PRO A 207 -22.66 0.11 -24.76
C PRO A 207 -21.47 -0.27 -23.85
N SER A 208 -20.86 -1.43 -24.10
CA SER A 208 -19.57 -1.79 -23.51
C SER A 208 -18.44 -0.97 -24.12
N GLU A 209 -17.40 -0.75 -23.37
CA GLU A 209 -16.24 0.02 -23.80
C GLU A 209 -14.96 -0.79 -23.68
N ARG A 210 -14.06 -0.57 -24.63
CA ARG A 210 -12.68 -1.06 -24.57
C ARG A 210 -11.72 0.10 -24.71
N TRP A 211 -10.85 0.25 -23.72
CA TRP A 211 -9.84 1.29 -23.68
C TRP A 211 -8.47 0.67 -23.85
N LEU A 212 -7.63 1.29 -24.67
CA LEU A 212 -6.25 0.91 -24.89
C LEU A 212 -5.33 2.03 -24.40
N TRP A 213 -4.45 1.70 -23.48
CA TRP A 213 -3.30 2.51 -23.13
C TRP A 213 -2.07 2.02 -23.89
N ASP A 214 -1.37 2.93 -24.55
CA ASP A 214 -0.13 2.66 -25.27
C ASP A 214 1.00 3.52 -24.68
N THR A 215 1.97 2.86 -24.07
CA THR A 215 3.10 3.49 -23.39
C THR A 215 4.04 4.20 -24.36
N SER A 216 4.17 3.73 -25.62
CA SER A 216 5.09 4.31 -26.58
C SER A 216 4.59 5.66 -27.11
N SER A 217 3.30 5.81 -27.25
CA SER A 217 2.65 7.06 -27.66
C SER A 217 2.07 7.89 -26.52
N LEU A 218 2.10 7.37 -25.29
CA LEU A 218 1.48 7.95 -24.09
C LEU A 218 0.01 8.32 -24.33
N THR A 219 -0.73 7.44 -25.00
CA THR A 219 -2.14 7.70 -25.34
C THR A 219 -3.07 6.69 -24.73
N LEU A 220 -4.15 7.21 -24.15
CA LEU A 220 -5.32 6.44 -23.75
C LEU A 220 -6.44 6.70 -24.79
N ARG A 221 -6.94 5.64 -25.42
CA ARG A 221 -7.97 5.75 -26.45
C ARG A 221 -9.05 4.70 -26.30
N LYS A 222 -10.28 5.12 -26.52
CA LYS A 222 -11.41 4.21 -26.68
C LYS A 222 -11.30 3.52 -28.04
N GLN A 223 -11.40 2.20 -28.02
CA GLN A 223 -11.50 1.39 -29.25
C GLN A 223 -13.00 1.26 -29.61
N SER A 224 -13.32 1.51 -30.85
CA SER A 224 -14.66 1.32 -31.42
C SER A 224 -14.88 -0.14 -31.84
#